data_de90913180860ad7e44729498f42fe81
#
_entry.id   de90913180860ad7e44729498f42fe81
#
_cell.length_a   1.000
_cell.length_b   1.000
_cell.length_c   1.000
_cell.angle_alpha   90.00
_cell.angle_beta   90.00
_cell.angle_gamma   90.00
#
_symmetry.space_group_name_H-M   'P 1'
#
loop_
_entity.id
_entity.type
_entity.pdbx_description
1 polymer ?
#
loop_
_entity_poly.entity_id
_entity_poly.type
_entity_poly.pdbx_seq_one_letter_code
_entity_poly.pdbx_strand_id
1 'polypeptide(L)'
;MQPTQQFEKHSNAAVRICHLFFELLERQFPIDSPHFQLKLKTANDYAYGLSVHVNHLNRAVKEATGKTTSEHISSRITQEAKALLQHTSWNISEIAYSLGFEYSAYFTNFFKKNTGFSPKKFREDCVA
;
A
#
# COMPACT_ATOMS: atom_id res chain seq x y z
N MET A 1 28.23 26.26 -6.74
CA MET A 1 28.06 25.62 -6.41
C MET A 1 27.08 25.20 -6.74
N GLN A 2 26.51 25.20 -7.39
CA GLN A 2 25.85 24.69 -6.95
C GLN A 2 25.13 23.79 -7.80
N PRO A 3 25.81 22.82 -8.44
CA PRO A 3 25.17 21.63 -9.00
C PRO A 3 24.30 20.97 -7.94
N THR A 4 24.71 21.14 -6.69
CA THR A 4 23.98 20.62 -5.56
C THR A 4 22.61 21.25 -5.42
N GLN A 5 22.50 22.52 -5.67
CA GLN A 5 21.22 23.21 -5.55
C GLN A 5 20.21 22.75 -6.59
N GLN A 6 20.65 22.55 -7.82
CA GLN A 6 19.78 22.03 -8.85
C GLN A 6 19.31 20.63 -8.53
N PHE A 7 20.23 19.80 -8.06
CA PHE A 7 19.91 18.44 -7.67
C PHE A 7 18.92 18.42 -6.52
N GLU A 8 19.16 19.26 -5.52
CA GLU A 8 18.27 19.38 -4.38
C GLU A 8 16.87 19.83 -4.81
N LYS A 9 16.78 20.71 -5.80
CA LYS A 9 15.50 21.18 -6.29
C LYS A 9 14.70 20.06 -6.90
N HIS A 10 15.33 19.19 -7.70
CA HIS A 10 14.67 18.01 -8.25
C HIS A 10 14.28 17.06 -7.14
N SER A 11 15.19 16.79 -6.20
CA SER A 11 14.92 15.93 -5.07
C SER A 11 13.77 16.45 -4.23
N ASN A 12 13.71 17.78 -4.03
CA ASN A 12 12.65 18.38 -3.24
C ASN A 12 11.29 18.22 -3.90
N ALA A 13 11.22 18.33 -5.23
CA ALA A 13 9.97 18.14 -5.94
C ALA A 13 9.50 16.69 -5.83
N ALA A 14 10.40 15.75 -6.06
CA ALA A 14 10.09 14.33 -5.95
C ALA A 14 9.71 13.95 -4.53
N VAL A 15 10.46 14.46 -3.54
CA VAL A 15 10.19 14.19 -2.14
C VAL A 15 8.83 14.73 -1.74
N ARG A 16 8.46 15.90 -2.25
CA ARG A 16 7.16 16.52 -1.93
C ARG A 16 6.01 15.66 -2.45
N ILE A 17 6.09 15.22 -3.70
CA ILE A 17 5.06 14.36 -4.29
C ILE A 17 5.00 13.02 -3.56
N CYS A 18 6.17 12.47 -3.26
CA CYS A 18 6.28 11.22 -2.54
C CYS A 18 5.66 11.33 -1.15
N HIS A 19 5.91 12.43 -0.45
CA HIS A 19 5.36 12.69 0.87
C HIS A 19 3.83 12.75 0.82
N LEU A 20 3.28 13.43 -0.18
CA LEU A 20 1.84 13.51 -0.35
C LEU A 20 1.23 12.14 -0.65
N PHE A 21 1.95 11.33 -1.43
CA PHE A 21 1.51 9.97 -1.72
C PHE A 21 1.42 9.13 -0.44
N PHE A 22 2.47 9.14 0.38
CA PHE A 22 2.48 8.37 1.63
C PHE A 22 1.42 8.88 2.60
N GLU A 23 1.19 10.17 2.65
CA GLU A 23 0.17 10.74 3.49
C GLU A 23 -1.23 10.25 3.07
N LEU A 24 -1.48 10.24 1.77
CA LEU A 24 -2.75 9.76 1.25
C LEU A 24 -2.90 8.25 1.47
N LEU A 25 -1.82 7.49 1.28
CA LEU A 25 -1.82 6.05 1.50
C LEU A 25 -2.15 5.74 2.97
N GLU A 26 -1.45 6.35 3.91
CA GLU A 26 -1.63 6.06 5.33
C GLU A 26 -2.98 6.51 5.86
N ARG A 27 -3.61 7.47 5.21
CA ARG A 27 -4.92 7.98 5.67
C ARG A 27 -6.01 6.93 5.65
N GLN A 28 -5.86 5.88 4.87
CA GLN A 28 -6.85 4.82 4.78
C GLN A 28 -6.73 3.79 5.90
N PHE A 29 -5.66 3.87 6.69
CA PHE A 29 -5.35 2.85 7.71
C PHE A 29 -5.32 3.45 9.10
N PRO A 30 -5.51 2.65 10.16
CA PRO A 30 -5.83 1.22 10.10
C PRO A 30 -7.28 0.99 9.71
N ILE A 31 -7.55 -0.21 9.21
CA ILE A 31 -8.92 -0.61 8.89
C ILE A 31 -9.54 -1.15 10.18
N ASP A 32 -10.65 -0.55 10.59
CA ASP A 32 -11.25 -0.87 11.89
C ASP A 32 -12.63 -1.52 11.80
N SER A 33 -13.10 -1.83 10.61
CA SER A 33 -14.38 -2.49 10.41
C SER A 33 -14.32 -3.43 9.21
N PRO A 34 -14.89 -4.65 9.32
CA PRO A 34 -14.93 -5.55 8.17
C PRO A 34 -15.89 -5.07 7.07
N HIS A 35 -16.68 -4.04 7.37
CA HIS A 35 -17.59 -3.45 6.37
C HIS A 35 -16.93 -2.31 5.60
N PHE A 36 -15.78 -1.85 6.04
CA PHE A 36 -15.00 -0.86 5.31
C PHE A 36 -14.44 -1.48 4.03
N GLN A 37 -14.28 -0.67 3.00
CA GLN A 37 -13.65 -1.15 1.78
C GLN A 37 -12.61 -0.13 1.33
N LEU A 38 -11.38 -0.60 1.19
CA LEU A 38 -10.27 0.24 0.74
C LEU A 38 -10.58 0.81 -0.64
N LYS A 39 -10.45 2.11 -0.81
CA LYS A 39 -10.81 2.80 -2.05
C LYS A 39 -9.64 2.98 -3.00
N LEU A 40 -8.49 3.40 -2.47
CA LEU A 40 -7.32 3.68 -3.30
C LEU A 40 -6.39 2.49 -3.26
N LYS A 41 -6.25 1.80 -4.40
CA LYS A 41 -5.55 0.53 -4.48
C LYS A 41 -4.43 0.49 -5.51
N THR A 42 -4.46 1.35 -6.50
CA THR A 42 -3.49 1.32 -7.60
C THR A 42 -2.76 2.65 -7.70
N ALA A 43 -1.60 2.63 -8.37
CA ALA A 43 -0.87 3.86 -8.62
C ALA A 43 -1.75 4.90 -9.33
N ASN A 44 -2.60 4.45 -10.25
CA ASN A 44 -3.52 5.35 -10.95
C ASN A 44 -4.50 6.01 -9.98
N ASP A 45 -5.01 5.25 -9.02
CA ASP A 45 -5.93 5.79 -8.01
C ASP A 45 -5.28 6.93 -7.24
N TYR A 46 -4.03 6.72 -6.80
CA TYR A 46 -3.31 7.73 -6.03
C TYR A 46 -2.95 8.94 -6.87
N ALA A 47 -2.52 8.70 -8.12
CA ALA A 47 -2.20 9.80 -9.02
C ALA A 47 -3.43 10.67 -9.26
N TYR A 48 -4.58 10.04 -9.48
CA TYR A 48 -5.83 10.75 -9.66
C TYR A 48 -6.18 11.56 -8.41
N GLY A 49 -6.06 10.94 -7.24
CA GLY A 49 -6.35 11.61 -5.97
C GLY A 49 -5.43 12.79 -5.69
N LEU A 50 -4.20 12.75 -6.21
CA LEU A 50 -3.24 13.83 -6.03
C LEU A 50 -3.25 14.83 -7.19
N SER A 51 -4.10 14.59 -8.18
CA SER A 51 -4.20 15.45 -9.37
C SER A 51 -2.88 15.56 -10.13
N VAL A 52 -2.15 14.44 -10.22
CA VAL A 52 -0.93 14.36 -11.01
C VAL A 52 -1.05 13.20 -11.99
N HIS A 53 -0.25 13.24 -13.05
CA HIS A 53 -0.20 12.13 -13.98
C HIS A 53 0.51 10.94 -13.32
N VAL A 54 0.04 9.72 -13.60
CA VAL A 54 0.59 8.53 -12.96
C VAL A 54 2.08 8.34 -13.24
N ASN A 55 2.53 8.69 -14.45
CA ASN A 55 3.95 8.59 -14.76
C ASN A 55 4.79 9.54 -13.92
N HIS A 56 4.25 10.72 -13.61
CA HIS A 56 4.92 11.69 -12.75
C HIS A 56 5.01 11.15 -11.32
N LEU A 57 3.91 10.59 -10.81
CA LEU A 57 3.90 9.98 -9.49
C LEU A 57 4.92 8.84 -9.40
N ASN A 58 4.88 7.92 -10.36
CA ASN A 58 5.77 6.77 -10.38
C ASN A 58 7.24 7.19 -10.40
N ARG A 59 7.57 8.21 -11.21
CA ARG A 59 8.94 8.69 -11.28
C ARG A 59 9.38 9.31 -9.96
N ALA A 60 8.51 10.12 -9.36
CA ALA A 60 8.84 10.80 -8.09
C ALA A 60 9.06 9.79 -6.97
N VAL A 61 8.17 8.79 -6.85
CA VAL A 61 8.28 7.79 -5.81
C VAL A 61 9.54 6.94 -6.00
N LYS A 62 9.81 6.50 -7.23
CA LYS A 62 10.99 5.70 -7.52
C LYS A 62 12.27 6.48 -7.25
N GLU A 63 12.28 7.75 -7.64
CA GLU A 63 13.45 8.60 -7.42
C GLU A 63 13.70 8.82 -5.93
N ALA A 64 12.65 9.07 -5.16
CA ALA A 64 12.78 9.39 -3.75
C ALA A 64 13.05 8.17 -2.87
N THR A 65 12.55 6.98 -3.24
CA THR A 65 12.61 5.82 -2.35
C THR A 65 13.34 4.61 -2.92
N GLY A 66 13.59 4.57 -4.21
CA GLY A 66 14.20 3.42 -4.87
C GLY A 66 13.22 2.30 -5.19
N LYS A 67 11.99 2.40 -4.73
CA LYS A 67 10.95 1.39 -4.97
C LYS A 67 9.81 1.99 -5.76
N THR A 68 9.04 1.14 -6.45
CA THR A 68 7.92 1.61 -7.25
C THR A 68 6.73 1.96 -6.36
N THR A 69 5.83 2.77 -6.91
CA THR A 69 4.58 3.12 -6.23
C THR A 69 3.80 1.85 -5.88
N SER A 70 3.70 0.91 -6.82
CA SER A 70 2.98 -0.34 -6.61
C SER A 70 3.60 -1.20 -5.50
N GLU A 71 4.93 -1.21 -5.40
CA GLU A 71 5.61 -1.93 -4.33
C GLU A 71 5.26 -1.37 -2.96
N HIS A 72 5.20 -0.04 -2.85
CA HIS A 72 4.82 0.59 -1.58
C HIS A 72 3.37 0.27 -1.22
N ILE A 73 2.47 0.32 -2.20
CA ILE A 73 1.06 0.01 -1.96
C ILE A 73 0.91 -1.43 -1.51
N SER A 74 1.53 -2.38 -2.22
CA SER A 74 1.48 -3.80 -1.87
C SER A 74 2.04 -4.07 -0.50
N SER A 75 3.16 -3.43 -0.17
CA SER A 75 3.79 -3.58 1.13
C SER A 75 2.87 -3.12 2.25
N ARG A 76 2.22 -1.97 2.07
CA ARG A 76 1.33 -1.43 3.10
C ARG A 76 0.08 -2.28 3.29
N ILE A 77 -0.50 -2.75 2.18
CA ILE A 77 -1.67 -3.63 2.25
C ILE A 77 -1.31 -4.95 2.93
N THR A 78 -0.14 -5.50 2.62
CA THR A 78 0.34 -6.73 3.26
C THR A 78 0.52 -6.53 4.76
N GLN A 79 1.09 -5.39 5.15
CA GLN A 79 1.26 -5.06 6.57
C GLN A 79 -0.07 -4.99 7.29
N GLU A 80 -1.06 -4.34 6.68
CA GLU A 80 -2.40 -4.25 7.27
C GLU A 80 -3.06 -5.63 7.35
N ALA A 81 -2.90 -6.44 6.30
CA ALA A 81 -3.45 -7.80 6.28
C ALA A 81 -2.89 -8.61 7.44
N LYS A 82 -1.59 -8.52 7.69
CA LYS A 82 -0.96 -9.22 8.82
C LYS A 82 -1.58 -8.78 10.13
N ALA A 83 -1.76 -7.47 10.31
CA ALA A 83 -2.35 -6.93 11.54
C ALA A 83 -3.78 -7.44 11.74
N LEU A 84 -4.59 -7.43 10.68
CA LEU A 84 -5.96 -7.91 10.76
C LEU A 84 -6.02 -9.41 11.05
N LEU A 85 -5.12 -10.18 10.46
CA LEU A 85 -5.06 -11.62 10.72
C LEU A 85 -4.66 -11.92 12.17
N GLN A 86 -3.77 -11.11 12.73
CA GLN A 86 -3.27 -11.31 14.09
C GLN A 86 -4.21 -10.79 15.16
N HIS A 87 -4.83 -9.65 14.93
CA HIS A 87 -5.51 -8.92 16.01
C HIS A 87 -7.04 -8.89 15.89
N THR A 88 -7.61 -9.51 14.89
CA THR A 88 -9.07 -9.58 14.78
C THR A 88 -9.53 -11.02 14.63
N SER A 89 -10.84 -11.23 14.85
CA SER A 89 -11.47 -12.51 14.59
C SER A 89 -12.19 -12.52 13.24
N TRP A 90 -11.96 -11.49 12.41
CA TRP A 90 -12.60 -11.41 11.10
C TRP A 90 -12.18 -12.60 10.26
N ASN A 91 -13.12 -13.16 9.50
CA ASN A 91 -12.77 -14.27 8.63
C ASN A 91 -11.99 -13.76 7.41
N ILE A 92 -11.41 -14.69 6.66
CA ILE A 92 -10.54 -14.34 5.53
C ILE A 92 -11.29 -13.51 4.48
N SER A 93 -12.56 -13.87 4.22
CA SER A 93 -13.38 -13.12 3.26
C SER A 93 -13.64 -11.69 3.70
N GLU A 94 -13.88 -11.49 4.99
CA GLU A 94 -14.09 -10.16 5.54
C GLU A 94 -12.83 -9.31 5.42
N ILE A 95 -11.68 -9.90 5.71
CA ILE A 95 -10.40 -9.20 5.56
C ILE A 95 -10.16 -8.85 4.10
N ALA A 96 -10.37 -9.82 3.21
CA ALA A 96 -10.18 -9.60 1.77
C ALA A 96 -11.04 -8.44 1.27
N TYR A 97 -12.31 -8.43 1.65
CA TYR A 97 -13.22 -7.38 1.25
C TYR A 97 -12.77 -6.01 1.77
N SER A 98 -12.38 -5.95 3.05
CA SER A 98 -11.96 -4.69 3.66
C SER A 98 -10.72 -4.11 2.99
N LEU A 99 -9.85 -4.98 2.48
CA LEU A 99 -8.62 -4.55 1.78
C LEU A 99 -8.85 -4.28 0.30
N GLY A 100 -10.11 -4.37 -0.16
CA GLY A 100 -10.46 -3.99 -1.51
C GLY A 100 -10.40 -5.11 -2.53
N PHE A 101 -10.25 -6.36 -2.10
CA PHE A 101 -10.22 -7.50 -3.03
C PHE A 101 -11.65 -7.94 -3.34
N GLU A 102 -11.94 -8.11 -4.62
CA GLU A 102 -13.26 -8.53 -5.06
C GLU A 102 -13.56 -9.96 -4.63
N TYR A 103 -12.57 -10.83 -4.65
CA TYR A 103 -12.72 -12.24 -4.26
C TYR A 103 -11.62 -12.64 -3.29
N SER A 104 -11.97 -13.52 -2.33
CA SER A 104 -11.01 -14.05 -1.36
C SER A 104 -9.82 -14.70 -2.02
N ALA A 105 -10.03 -15.36 -3.16
CA ALA A 105 -8.96 -16.03 -3.88
C ALA A 105 -7.87 -15.05 -4.32
N TYR A 106 -8.27 -13.84 -4.75
CA TYR A 106 -7.31 -12.82 -5.15
C TYR A 106 -6.48 -12.36 -3.96
N PHE A 107 -7.13 -12.18 -2.82
CA PHE A 107 -6.41 -11.81 -1.60
C PHE A 107 -5.43 -12.91 -1.19
N THR A 108 -5.88 -14.15 -1.19
CA THR A 108 -5.05 -15.29 -0.82
C THR A 108 -3.79 -15.36 -1.70
N ASN A 109 -3.96 -15.20 -3.02
CA ASN A 109 -2.83 -15.22 -3.95
C ASN A 109 -1.89 -14.04 -3.72
N PHE A 110 -2.45 -12.86 -3.49
CA PHE A 110 -1.68 -11.66 -3.19
C PHE A 110 -0.85 -11.84 -1.92
N PHE A 111 -1.49 -12.30 -0.85
CA PHE A 111 -0.82 -12.47 0.43
C PHE A 111 0.29 -13.52 0.34
N LYS A 112 -0.01 -14.63 -0.32
CA LYS A 112 0.95 -15.71 -0.50
C LYS A 112 2.16 -15.24 -1.31
N LYS A 113 1.91 -14.46 -2.37
CA LYS A 113 2.98 -13.92 -3.20
C LYS A 113 3.89 -12.99 -2.40
N ASN A 114 3.31 -12.19 -1.49
CA ASN A 114 4.06 -11.18 -0.75
C ASN A 114 4.67 -11.69 0.55
N THR A 115 4.20 -12.80 1.09
CA THR A 115 4.68 -13.31 2.39
C THR A 115 5.22 -14.73 2.34
N GLY A 116 4.85 -15.49 1.32
CA GLY A 116 5.20 -16.92 1.23
C GLY A 116 4.23 -17.82 1.95
N PHE A 117 3.21 -17.28 2.62
CA PHE A 117 2.25 -18.07 3.40
C PHE A 117 0.82 -17.70 2.98
N SER A 118 -0.09 -18.68 3.09
CA SER A 118 -1.50 -18.35 2.92
C SER A 118 -1.98 -17.55 4.13
N PRO A 119 -3.04 -16.76 4.00
CA PRO A 119 -3.59 -16.03 5.15
C PRO A 119 -3.97 -16.96 6.29
N LYS A 120 -4.56 -18.10 5.96
CA LYS A 120 -4.95 -19.08 6.97
C LYS A 120 -3.74 -19.60 7.75
N LYS A 121 -2.70 -20.00 7.02
CA LYS A 121 -1.48 -20.51 7.64
C LYS A 121 -0.82 -19.45 8.51
N PHE A 122 -0.75 -18.24 8.02
CA PHE A 122 -0.18 -17.13 8.76
C PHE A 122 -0.93 -16.91 10.07
N ARG A 123 -2.27 -16.91 10.01
CA ARG A 123 -3.09 -16.73 11.22
C ARG A 123 -2.88 -17.85 12.23
N GLU A 124 -2.82 -19.09 11.76
CA GLU A 124 -2.62 -20.24 12.64
C GLU A 124 -1.29 -20.16 13.36
N ASP A 125 -0.24 -19.76 12.66
CA ASP A 125 1.09 -19.64 13.25
C ASP A 125 1.17 -18.52 14.28
N CYS A 126 0.36 -17.47 14.14
CA CYS A 126 0.35 -16.36 15.08
C CYS A 126 -0.29 -16.72 16.40
N VAL A 127 -1.15 -17.75 16.44
CA VAL A 127 -1.88 -18.11 17.65
C VAL A 127 -1.05 -19.01 18.56
N ALA A 128 -0.03 -19.63 18.00
CA ALA A 128 0.85 -20.47 18.78
C ALA A 128 1.72 -19.67 19.75
#